data_36edfe43e8d3a3fc8879e85919f6411a
#
_entry.id   36edfe43e8d3a3fc8879e85919f6411a
#
_cell.length_a   1.000
_cell.length_b   1.000
_cell.length_c   1.000
_cell.angle_alpha   90.00
_cell.angle_beta   90.00
_cell.angle_gamma   90.00
#
_symmetry.space_group_name_H-M   'P 1'
#
loop_
_entity.id
_entity.type
_entity.pdbx_description
1 polymer ?
#
loop_
_entity_poly.entity_id
_entity_poly.type
_entity_poly.pdbx_seq_one_letter_code
_entity_poly.pdbx_strand_id
1 'polypeptide(L)'
;MKRIILTLCLATVACLTAFAQKALFEKYSDTDGVTTVYISRNMMRMMGNVRAGDKDISKIASRLDYLKILSCERPSLIPSIKKTAQSIFNQQKYSIVMQVNEGGEHTTIYGRNYPNGKKEFALLAIERNEITIINLLGNISLQDIQGIAGGK
;
A
#
# COMPACT_ATOMS: atom_id res chain seq x y z
N MET A 1 -0.07 41.43 2.93
CA MET A 1 -0.09 40.61 1.72
C MET A 1 0.94 39.48 1.73
N LYS A 2 2.20 39.71 2.11
CA LYS A 2 3.23 38.61 2.17
C LYS A 2 2.86 37.46 3.11
N ARG A 3 2.20 37.72 4.22
CA ARG A 3 1.79 36.68 5.19
C ARG A 3 0.62 35.83 4.68
N ILE A 4 -0.27 36.39 3.91
CA ILE A 4 -1.43 35.67 3.32
C ILE A 4 -0.96 34.74 2.19
N ILE A 5 0.01 35.20 1.39
CA ILE A 5 0.60 34.39 0.32
C ILE A 5 1.37 33.19 0.89
N LEU A 6 2.10 33.40 2.01
CA LEU A 6 2.83 32.33 2.68
C LEU A 6 1.88 31.27 3.26
N THR A 7 0.75 31.68 3.83
CA THR A 7 -0.25 30.77 4.39
C THR A 7 -0.98 29.98 3.29
N LEU A 8 -1.23 30.61 2.16
CA LEU A 8 -1.86 29.95 1.01
C LEU A 8 -0.93 28.92 0.36
N CYS A 9 0.37 29.22 0.26
CA CYS A 9 1.37 28.25 -0.23
C CYS A 9 1.54 27.05 0.72
N LEU A 10 1.41 27.24 2.04
CA LEU A 10 1.52 26.14 3.00
C LEU A 10 0.32 25.18 2.93
N ALA A 11 -0.88 25.73 2.65
CA ALA A 11 -2.09 24.93 2.52
C ALA A 11 -2.12 24.08 1.24
N THR A 12 -1.50 24.53 0.15
CA THR A 12 -1.44 23.80 -1.12
C THR A 12 -0.48 22.62 -1.10
N VAL A 13 0.59 22.68 -0.28
CA VAL A 13 1.57 21.56 -0.15
C VAL A 13 0.97 20.37 0.61
N ALA A 14 0.02 20.59 1.53
CA ALA A 14 -0.61 19.51 2.30
C ALA A 14 -1.57 18.63 1.47
N CYS A 15 -2.11 19.15 0.36
CA CYS A 15 -3.03 18.41 -0.50
C CYS A 15 -2.35 17.46 -1.50
N LEU A 16 -1.07 17.65 -1.80
CA LEU A 16 -0.35 16.86 -2.82
C LEU A 16 0.02 15.45 -2.36
N THR A 17 0.04 15.18 -1.06
CA THR A 17 0.50 13.89 -0.52
C THR A 17 -0.57 12.79 -0.55
N ALA A 18 -1.86 13.15 -0.63
CA ALA A 18 -2.95 12.17 -0.68
C ALA A 18 -3.17 11.57 -2.08
N PHE A 19 -2.70 12.26 -3.13
CA PHE A 19 -2.96 11.87 -4.51
C PHE A 19 -1.98 10.83 -5.08
N ALA A 20 -0.79 10.69 -4.54
CA ALA A 20 0.24 9.90 -5.20
C ALA A 20 0.04 8.38 -5.08
N GLN A 21 -0.53 7.87 -3.97
CA GLN A 21 -0.87 6.44 -3.88
C GLN A 21 -2.08 6.08 -4.74
N LYS A 22 -3.07 6.97 -4.76
CA LYS A 22 -4.19 6.86 -5.68
C LYS A 22 -3.65 6.76 -7.11
N ALA A 23 -2.65 7.57 -7.46
CA ALA A 23 -2.00 7.57 -8.76
C ALA A 23 -1.33 6.23 -9.13
N LEU A 24 -0.75 5.47 -8.19
CA LEU A 24 -0.18 4.15 -8.49
C LEU A 24 -1.25 3.18 -8.97
N PHE A 25 -2.33 3.05 -8.19
CA PHE A 25 -3.41 2.12 -8.49
C PHE A 25 -4.19 2.56 -9.74
N GLU A 26 -4.46 3.85 -9.89
CA GLU A 26 -5.15 4.39 -11.07
C GLU A 26 -4.32 4.27 -12.35
N LYS A 27 -3.00 4.47 -12.25
CA LYS A 27 -2.10 4.35 -13.42
C LYS A 27 -2.16 2.98 -14.07
N TYR A 28 -2.37 1.95 -13.26
CA TYR A 28 -2.35 0.56 -13.75
C TYR A 28 -3.73 -0.11 -13.75
N SER A 29 -4.80 0.59 -13.35
CA SER A 29 -6.16 0.01 -13.22
C SER A 29 -6.70 -0.57 -14.54
N ASP A 30 -6.35 0.06 -15.67
CA ASP A 30 -6.80 -0.35 -17.00
C ASP A 30 -5.69 -1.04 -17.81
N THR A 31 -4.61 -1.47 -17.13
CA THR A 31 -3.48 -2.11 -17.79
C THR A 31 -3.73 -3.61 -17.92
N ASP A 32 -3.67 -4.13 -19.13
CA ASP A 32 -3.83 -5.56 -19.39
C ASP A 32 -2.78 -6.39 -18.62
N GLY A 33 -3.23 -7.43 -17.90
CA GLY A 33 -2.42 -8.26 -17.03
C GLY A 33 -2.14 -7.66 -15.65
N VAL A 34 -2.81 -6.56 -15.29
CA VAL A 34 -2.79 -6.00 -13.94
C VAL A 34 -4.19 -6.06 -13.34
N THR A 35 -4.28 -6.54 -12.12
CA THR A 35 -5.51 -6.53 -11.32
C THR A 35 -5.37 -5.53 -10.19
N THR A 36 -6.34 -4.65 -10.03
CA THR A 36 -6.42 -3.73 -8.89
C THR A 36 -7.70 -3.93 -8.11
N VAL A 37 -7.59 -3.97 -6.79
CA VAL A 37 -8.73 -4.15 -5.87
C VAL A 37 -8.70 -3.04 -4.83
N TYR A 38 -9.87 -2.47 -4.56
CA TYR A 38 -10.09 -1.54 -3.44
C TYR A 38 -11.23 -2.05 -2.57
N ILE A 39 -10.95 -2.24 -1.29
CA ILE A 39 -11.94 -2.66 -0.29
C ILE A 39 -12.06 -1.58 0.78
N SER A 40 -13.24 -0.98 0.89
CA SER A 40 -13.53 0.04 1.90
C SER A 40 -13.76 -0.58 3.26
N ARG A 41 -13.69 0.24 4.33
CA ARG A 41 -14.02 -0.16 5.69
C ARG A 41 -15.41 -0.81 5.78
N ASN A 42 -16.40 -0.22 5.13
CA ASN A 42 -17.78 -0.74 5.18
C ASN A 42 -17.87 -2.14 4.57
N MET A 43 -17.20 -2.34 3.43
CA MET A 43 -17.16 -3.65 2.79
C MET A 43 -16.47 -4.70 3.66
N MET A 44 -15.33 -4.36 4.28
CA MET A 44 -14.62 -5.26 5.18
C MET A 44 -15.46 -5.69 6.40
N ARG A 45 -16.30 -4.79 6.91
CA ARG A 45 -17.23 -5.12 8.02
C ARG A 45 -18.35 -6.06 7.61
N MET A 46 -18.74 -6.05 6.34
CA MET A 46 -19.78 -6.93 5.80
C MET A 46 -19.25 -8.32 5.43
N MET A 47 -17.94 -8.42 5.18
CA MET A 47 -17.28 -9.67 4.83
C MET A 47 -16.89 -10.43 6.10
N GLY A 48 -17.32 -11.71 6.21
CA GLY A 48 -16.94 -12.57 7.35
C GLY A 48 -15.46 -12.94 7.33
N ASN A 49 -14.92 -13.19 6.14
CA ASN A 49 -13.50 -13.49 5.91
C ASN A 49 -12.94 -12.52 4.87
N VAL A 50 -11.82 -11.89 5.17
CA VAL A 50 -11.15 -10.96 4.26
C VAL A 50 -9.77 -11.48 3.89
N ARG A 51 -9.51 -11.55 2.60
CA ARG A 51 -8.20 -11.98 2.06
C ARG A 51 -7.57 -10.88 1.21
N ALA A 52 -6.26 -10.77 1.31
CA ALA A 52 -5.43 -9.91 0.46
C ALA A 52 -4.50 -10.83 -0.35
N GLY A 53 -4.93 -11.20 -1.55
CA GLY A 53 -4.29 -12.27 -2.32
C GLY A 53 -4.43 -13.62 -1.59
N ASP A 54 -3.33 -14.28 -1.32
CA ASP A 54 -3.26 -15.55 -0.56
C ASP A 54 -3.32 -15.34 0.98
N LYS A 55 -3.19 -14.11 1.46
CA LYS A 55 -3.09 -13.78 2.90
C LYS A 55 -4.46 -13.55 3.54
N ASP A 56 -4.69 -14.20 4.69
CA ASP A 56 -5.87 -13.96 5.53
C ASP A 56 -5.64 -12.75 6.44
N ILE A 57 -6.44 -11.71 6.26
CA ILE A 57 -6.38 -10.47 7.04
C ILE A 57 -7.63 -10.26 7.92
N SER A 58 -8.45 -11.28 8.09
CA SER A 58 -9.72 -11.19 8.83
C SER A 58 -9.54 -10.65 10.24
N LYS A 59 -8.44 -11.00 10.93
CA LYS A 59 -8.13 -10.54 12.29
C LYS A 59 -7.94 -9.03 12.43
N ILE A 60 -7.51 -8.36 11.36
CA ILE A 60 -7.23 -6.92 11.35
C ILE A 60 -8.26 -6.12 10.54
N ALA A 61 -9.09 -6.79 9.76
CA ALA A 61 -10.03 -6.15 8.82
C ALA A 61 -10.94 -5.10 9.48
N SER A 62 -11.41 -5.36 10.70
CA SER A 62 -12.26 -4.41 11.45
C SER A 62 -11.53 -3.11 11.87
N ARG A 63 -10.21 -3.15 11.91
CA ARG A 63 -9.35 -2.01 12.28
C ARG A 63 -8.81 -1.23 11.08
N LEU A 64 -9.08 -1.71 9.86
CA LEU A 64 -8.66 -1.06 8.62
C LEU A 64 -9.67 -0.01 8.17
N ASP A 65 -9.16 1.07 7.61
CA ASP A 65 -9.93 2.10 6.89
C ASP A 65 -10.12 1.69 5.43
N TYR A 66 -9.09 1.13 4.84
CA TYR A 66 -9.12 0.53 3.51
C TYR A 66 -8.02 -0.51 3.32
N LEU A 67 -8.24 -1.32 2.32
CA LEU A 67 -7.28 -2.23 1.73
C LEU A 67 -7.23 -1.98 0.22
N LYS A 68 -6.03 -1.87 -0.33
CA LYS A 68 -5.79 -1.83 -1.78
C LYS A 68 -4.83 -2.93 -2.16
N ILE A 69 -5.09 -3.60 -3.26
CA ILE A 69 -4.23 -4.64 -3.83
C ILE A 69 -3.98 -4.30 -5.30
N LEU A 70 -2.74 -4.42 -5.73
CA LEU A 70 -2.34 -4.44 -7.12
C LEU A 70 -1.54 -5.73 -7.34
N SER A 71 -1.94 -6.53 -8.29
CA SER A 71 -1.22 -7.74 -8.70
C SER A 71 -0.97 -7.72 -10.21
N CYS A 72 0.21 -8.14 -10.62
CA CYS A 72 0.59 -8.23 -12.03
C CYS A 72 1.41 -9.49 -12.27
N GLU A 73 0.89 -10.34 -13.16
CA GLU A 73 1.53 -11.59 -13.60
C GLU A 73 2.24 -11.45 -14.96
N ARG A 74 2.46 -10.20 -15.44
CA ARG A 74 3.22 -9.92 -16.67
C ARG A 74 4.66 -9.52 -16.36
N PRO A 75 5.64 -10.41 -16.59
CA PRO A 75 7.04 -10.15 -16.25
C PRO A 75 7.60 -8.86 -16.87
N SER A 76 7.14 -8.50 -18.07
CA SER A 76 7.58 -7.28 -18.76
C SER A 76 7.18 -5.98 -18.04
N LEU A 77 6.11 -6.00 -17.23
CA LEU A 77 5.62 -4.84 -16.48
C LEU A 77 6.21 -4.74 -15.07
N ILE A 78 6.70 -5.84 -14.51
CA ILE A 78 7.21 -5.90 -13.12
C ILE A 78 8.27 -4.82 -12.84
N PRO A 79 9.31 -4.62 -13.67
CA PRO A 79 10.32 -3.59 -13.41
C PRO A 79 9.73 -2.17 -13.36
N SER A 80 8.78 -1.87 -14.24
CA SER A 80 8.12 -0.56 -14.29
C SER A 80 7.23 -0.32 -13.07
N ILE A 81 6.43 -1.30 -12.68
CA ILE A 81 5.56 -1.23 -11.50
C ILE A 81 6.40 -1.09 -10.24
N LYS A 82 7.46 -1.91 -10.08
CA LYS A 82 8.41 -1.82 -8.97
C LYS A 82 9.00 -0.42 -8.84
N LYS A 83 9.57 0.11 -9.92
CA LYS A 83 10.21 1.44 -9.94
C LYS A 83 9.19 2.54 -9.57
N THR A 84 7.99 2.49 -10.14
CA THR A 84 6.93 3.46 -9.86
C THR A 84 6.51 3.39 -8.39
N ALA A 85 6.29 2.20 -7.83
CA ALA A 85 5.91 2.01 -6.44
C ALA A 85 6.98 2.54 -5.48
N GLN A 86 8.24 2.17 -5.69
CA GLN A 86 9.36 2.63 -4.86
C GLN A 86 9.53 4.15 -4.91
N SER A 87 9.39 4.76 -6.10
CA SER A 87 9.43 6.22 -6.25
C SER A 87 8.33 6.91 -5.43
N ILE A 88 7.11 6.38 -5.49
CA ILE A 88 5.97 6.91 -4.74
C ILE A 88 6.18 6.75 -3.24
N PHE A 89 6.64 5.59 -2.77
CA PHE A 89 6.90 5.38 -1.35
C PHE A 89 7.97 6.34 -0.81
N ASN A 90 9.04 6.56 -1.58
CA ASN A 90 10.09 7.51 -1.21
C ASN A 90 9.55 8.95 -1.16
N GLN A 91 8.80 9.39 -2.17
CA GLN A 91 8.22 10.74 -2.21
C GLN A 91 7.23 10.99 -1.07
N GLN A 92 6.50 9.97 -0.66
CA GLN A 92 5.52 10.03 0.43
C GLN A 92 6.11 9.76 1.82
N LYS A 93 7.43 9.70 1.92
CA LYS A 93 8.15 9.52 3.19
C LYS A 93 7.80 8.23 3.94
N TYR A 94 7.56 7.15 3.20
CA TYR A 94 7.54 5.83 3.79
C TYR A 94 8.94 5.42 4.21
N SER A 95 9.04 4.73 5.33
CA SER A 95 10.27 4.07 5.76
C SER A 95 10.19 2.58 5.49
N ILE A 96 11.30 1.95 5.13
CA ILE A 96 11.38 0.50 5.12
C ILE A 96 11.34 0.03 6.57
N VAL A 97 10.38 -0.83 6.86
CA VAL A 97 10.16 -1.38 8.20
C VAL A 97 10.72 -2.79 8.31
N MET A 98 10.59 -3.57 7.23
CA MET A 98 11.04 -4.96 7.19
C MET A 98 11.32 -5.38 5.75
N GLN A 99 12.30 -6.26 5.58
CA GLN A 99 12.57 -6.96 4.33
C GLN A 99 12.69 -8.45 4.61
N VAL A 100 12.05 -9.26 3.77
CA VAL A 100 12.12 -10.72 3.80
C VAL A 100 12.57 -11.19 2.43
N ASN A 101 13.59 -12.04 2.42
CA ASN A 101 14.09 -12.67 1.21
C ASN A 101 14.09 -14.18 1.45
N GLU A 102 13.23 -14.92 0.79
CA GLU A 102 13.08 -16.35 0.98
C GLU A 102 12.74 -17.02 -0.37
N GLY A 103 13.50 -18.05 -0.73
CA GLY A 103 13.16 -18.93 -1.86
C GLY A 103 13.01 -18.24 -3.23
N GLY A 104 13.65 -17.07 -3.43
CA GLY A 104 13.50 -16.26 -4.64
C GLY A 104 12.37 -15.25 -4.59
N GLU A 105 11.64 -15.17 -3.47
CA GLU A 105 10.68 -14.14 -3.17
C GLU A 105 11.35 -12.98 -2.41
N HIS A 106 11.00 -11.77 -2.76
CA HIS A 106 11.47 -10.55 -2.11
C HIS A 106 10.28 -9.72 -1.66
N THR A 107 10.05 -9.65 -0.35
CA THR A 107 9.01 -8.81 0.23
C THR A 107 9.63 -7.66 1.01
N THR A 108 9.27 -6.44 0.65
CA THR A 108 9.63 -5.23 1.40
C THR A 108 8.37 -4.62 1.99
N ILE A 109 8.37 -4.39 3.30
CA ILE A 109 7.30 -3.72 4.02
C ILE A 109 7.73 -2.28 4.27
N TYR A 110 6.96 -1.37 3.74
CA TYR A 110 7.07 0.07 3.95
C TYR A 110 6.02 0.50 4.95
N GLY A 111 6.35 1.44 5.82
CA GLY A 111 5.44 1.98 6.83
C GLY A 111 5.47 3.50 6.90
N ARG A 112 4.31 4.07 7.22
CA ARG A 112 4.13 5.50 7.48
C ARG A 112 3.16 5.70 8.64
N ASN A 113 3.48 6.64 9.53
CA ASN A 113 2.63 7.02 10.65
C ASN A 113 1.86 8.30 10.31
N TYR A 114 0.61 8.38 10.78
CA TYR A 114 -0.23 9.56 10.70
C TYR A 114 -0.38 10.23 12.08
N PRO A 115 -0.59 11.57 12.14
CA PRO A 115 -0.74 12.30 13.41
C PRO A 115 -1.91 11.81 14.28
N ASN A 116 -2.94 11.21 13.68
CA ASN A 116 -4.11 10.65 14.36
C ASN A 116 -3.88 9.24 14.96
N GLY A 117 -2.65 8.75 15.00
CA GLY A 117 -2.28 7.45 15.50
C GLY A 117 -2.51 6.28 14.53
N LYS A 118 -3.09 6.52 13.38
CA LYS A 118 -3.21 5.52 12.31
C LYS A 118 -1.86 5.24 11.67
N LYS A 119 -1.72 4.04 11.14
CA LYS A 119 -0.54 3.61 10.40
C LYS A 119 -0.95 3.10 9.04
N GLU A 120 -0.07 3.33 8.10
CA GLU A 120 -0.21 2.82 6.75
C GLU A 120 0.99 1.92 6.43
N PHE A 121 0.70 0.74 5.92
CA PHE A 121 1.72 -0.19 5.47
C PHE A 121 1.50 -0.53 4.00
N ALA A 122 2.60 -0.62 3.29
CA ALA A 122 2.62 -1.09 1.91
C ALA A 122 3.59 -2.27 1.81
N LEU A 123 3.07 -3.43 1.45
CA LEU A 123 3.84 -4.65 1.20
C LEU A 123 4.10 -4.71 -0.30
N LEU A 124 5.36 -4.73 -0.67
CA LEU A 124 5.83 -4.93 -2.05
C LEU A 124 6.45 -6.31 -2.13
N ALA A 125 5.71 -7.29 -2.65
CA ALA A 125 6.16 -8.64 -2.85
C ALA A 125 6.51 -8.86 -4.33
N ILE A 126 7.68 -9.40 -4.60
CA ILE A 126 8.16 -9.74 -5.94
C ILE A 126 8.55 -11.21 -5.93
N GLU A 127 7.85 -11.97 -6.75
CA GLU A 127 8.14 -13.35 -7.07
C GLU A 127 8.72 -13.45 -8.51
N ARG A 128 9.05 -14.65 -8.95
CA ARG A 128 9.67 -14.86 -10.27
C ARG A 128 8.89 -14.21 -11.43
N ASN A 129 7.57 -14.34 -11.42
CA ASN A 129 6.69 -13.93 -12.52
C ASN A 129 5.54 -13.02 -12.05
N GLU A 130 5.56 -12.58 -10.80
CA GLU A 130 4.49 -11.79 -10.21
C GLU A 130 5.05 -10.64 -9.35
N ILE A 131 4.37 -9.53 -9.38
CA ILE A 131 4.52 -8.46 -8.40
C ILE A 131 3.17 -8.20 -7.74
N THR A 132 3.14 -8.19 -6.41
CA THR A 132 1.96 -7.85 -5.64
C THR A 132 2.26 -6.69 -4.71
N ILE A 133 1.38 -5.69 -4.71
CA ILE A 133 1.43 -4.54 -3.79
C ILE A 133 0.15 -4.55 -2.96
N ILE A 134 0.30 -4.65 -1.65
CA ILE A 134 -0.82 -4.60 -0.71
C ILE A 134 -0.65 -3.35 0.15
N ASN A 135 -1.62 -2.44 0.11
CA ASN A 135 -1.61 -1.22 0.90
C ASN A 135 -2.77 -1.22 1.91
N LEU A 136 -2.44 -1.02 3.16
CA LEU A 136 -3.32 -1.12 4.32
C LEU A 136 -3.22 0.18 5.14
N LEU A 137 -4.33 0.82 5.42
CA LEU A 137 -4.40 1.96 6.35
C LEU A 137 -5.38 1.63 7.48
N GLY A 138 -4.98 1.90 8.71
CA GLY A 138 -5.87 1.74 9.86
C GLY A 138 -5.19 1.84 11.21
N ASN A 139 -5.89 1.41 12.24
CA ASN A 139 -5.35 1.26 13.58
C ASN A 139 -4.70 -0.13 13.73
N ILE A 140 -3.56 -0.29 13.09
CA ILE A 140 -2.82 -1.55 12.97
C ILE A 140 -1.36 -1.38 13.42
N SER A 141 -0.74 -2.48 13.81
CA SER A 141 0.66 -2.52 14.25
C SER A 141 1.54 -3.26 13.25
N LEU A 142 2.86 -3.13 13.42
CA LEU A 142 3.81 -3.93 12.65
C LEU A 142 3.64 -5.44 12.90
N GLN A 143 3.31 -5.83 14.14
CA GLN A 143 3.07 -7.23 14.49
C GLN A 143 1.89 -7.82 13.72
N ASP A 144 0.82 -7.03 13.52
CA ASP A 144 -0.32 -7.44 12.70
C ASP A 144 0.12 -7.73 11.25
N ILE A 145 1.04 -6.92 10.73
CA ILE A 145 1.54 -7.05 9.35
C ILE A 145 2.54 -8.21 9.22
N GLN A 146 3.37 -8.46 10.22
CA GLN A 146 4.29 -9.59 10.24
C GLN A 146 3.53 -10.93 10.15
N GLY A 147 2.40 -11.04 10.83
CA GLY A 147 1.51 -12.21 10.74
C GLY A 147 0.94 -12.44 9.34
N ILE A 148 0.81 -11.38 8.54
CA ILE A 148 0.38 -11.47 7.14
C ILE A 148 1.55 -11.80 6.21
N ALA A 149 2.69 -11.18 6.41
CA ALA A 149 3.87 -11.35 5.55
C ALA A 149 4.56 -12.71 5.73
N GLY A 150 4.55 -13.27 6.94
CA GLY A 150 5.22 -14.52 7.30
C GLY A 150 4.32 -15.77 7.36
N GLY A 151 3.05 -15.66 6.99
CA GLY A 151 2.10 -16.77 7.05
C GLY A 151 2.33 -17.78 5.92
N LYS A 152 2.94 -18.90 6.25
CA LYS A 152 2.67 -20.18 5.59
C LYS A 152 1.62 -20.90 6.38
#